data_b19791d7adcaf838feca02bec4f19206
#
_entry.id   b19791d7adcaf838feca02bec4f19206
#
_cell.length_a   1.000
_cell.length_b   1.000
_cell.length_c   1.000
_cell.angle_alpha   90.00
_cell.angle_beta   90.00
_cell.angle_gamma   90.00
#
_symmetry.space_group_name_H-M   'P 1'
#
loop_
_entity.id
_entity.type
_entity.pdbx_description
1 polymer ?
#
loop_
_entity_poly.entity_id
_entity_poly.type
_entity_poly.pdbx_seq_one_letter_code
_entity_poly.pdbx_strand_id
1 'polypeptide(L)'
;NLDNDVNVTVNVSSSNTSEATVSPATLTFTPSNWNNNQAVTVTGVNDSNQDGHQDYDISLSAAGHEMDDDPEVTTIAGTGSSGSTNGTGTSASFKSPEEITSDGTNLYVADTNNNKIRKIVISSGVVETLAGSTQGATDATGTAASFKKPTGITTDGTNLYVADRNNHKIRKIVISTGAVTTLAGYAGSYGST
;
A
#
# COMPACT_ATOMS: atom_id res chain seq x y z
N ASN A 1 -0.66 2.63 -20.98
CA ASN A 1 -1.47 1.53 -20.47
C ASN A 1 -2.54 2.12 -19.54
N LEU A 2 -3.80 2.07 -19.94
CA LEU A 2 -4.87 2.47 -19.04
C LEU A 2 -4.96 1.43 -17.92
N ASP A 3 -5.09 1.88 -16.68
CA ASP A 3 -5.34 1.00 -15.56
C ASP A 3 -6.62 0.18 -15.80
N ASN A 4 -6.65 -1.07 -15.34
CA ASN A 4 -7.61 -2.09 -15.77
C ASN A 4 -9.11 -1.76 -15.47
N ASP A 5 -9.41 -0.69 -14.77
CA ASP A 5 -10.74 -0.43 -14.23
C ASP A 5 -11.35 0.92 -14.66
N VAL A 6 -10.66 1.73 -15.47
CA VAL A 6 -11.12 3.10 -15.75
C VAL A 6 -11.30 3.36 -17.24
N ASN A 7 -12.45 3.92 -17.58
CA ASN A 7 -12.74 4.45 -18.92
C ASN A 7 -12.28 5.91 -18.98
N VAL A 8 -11.57 6.26 -20.05
CA VAL A 8 -11.22 7.66 -20.35
C VAL A 8 -12.17 8.20 -21.40
N THR A 9 -12.85 9.29 -21.08
CA THR A 9 -13.70 10.02 -22.02
C THR A 9 -12.97 11.25 -22.53
N VAL A 10 -12.83 11.35 -23.83
CA VAL A 10 -12.27 12.53 -24.52
C VAL A 10 -13.42 13.28 -25.17
N ASN A 11 -13.63 14.53 -24.75
CA ASN A 11 -14.57 15.43 -25.39
C ASN A 11 -13.95 16.03 -26.63
N VAL A 12 -14.71 16.11 -27.69
CA VAL A 12 -14.32 16.74 -28.96
C VAL A 12 -15.30 17.87 -29.28
N SER A 13 -14.75 19.06 -29.52
CA SER A 13 -15.59 20.22 -29.81
C SER A 13 -14.98 21.09 -30.90
N SER A 14 -15.83 21.77 -31.65
CA SER A 14 -15.44 22.86 -32.57
C SER A 14 -15.54 24.19 -31.82
N SER A 15 -14.59 25.07 -32.04
CA SER A 15 -14.63 26.44 -31.51
C SER A 15 -15.70 27.32 -32.22
N ASN A 16 -16.12 26.92 -33.43
CA ASN A 16 -17.14 27.60 -34.18
C ASN A 16 -18.10 26.58 -34.85
N THR A 17 -19.25 26.32 -34.22
CA THR A 17 -20.22 25.34 -34.67
C THR A 17 -21.07 25.83 -35.86
N SER A 18 -21.03 27.11 -36.21
CA SER A 18 -21.62 27.64 -37.45
C SER A 18 -20.79 27.31 -38.68
N GLU A 19 -19.51 27.03 -38.53
CA GLU A 19 -18.58 26.70 -39.63
C GLU A 19 -18.28 25.21 -39.72
N ALA A 20 -18.15 24.54 -38.55
CA ALA A 20 -17.88 23.09 -38.48
C ALA A 20 -18.49 22.42 -37.29
N THR A 21 -19.02 21.23 -37.51
CA THR A 21 -19.50 20.32 -36.45
C THR A 21 -18.64 19.07 -36.35
N VAL A 22 -18.65 18.45 -35.20
CA VAL A 22 -17.92 17.19 -34.91
C VAL A 22 -18.86 16.08 -34.52
N SER A 23 -18.58 14.85 -34.96
CA SER A 23 -19.32 13.66 -34.57
C SER A 23 -18.40 12.43 -34.55
N PRO A 24 -18.41 11.62 -33.46
CA PRO A 24 -19.06 11.89 -32.20
C PRO A 24 -18.43 13.03 -31.42
N ALA A 25 -19.18 13.68 -30.54
CA ALA A 25 -18.66 14.71 -29.63
C ALA A 25 -17.88 14.16 -28.45
N THR A 26 -17.87 12.83 -28.25
CA THR A 26 -17.13 12.14 -27.20
C THR A 26 -16.55 10.83 -27.72
N LEU A 27 -15.30 10.55 -27.33
CA LEU A 27 -14.67 9.25 -27.54
C LEU A 27 -14.47 8.59 -26.18
N THR A 28 -14.76 7.30 -26.07
CA THR A 28 -14.55 6.54 -24.84
C THR A 28 -13.52 5.44 -25.07
N PHE A 29 -12.41 5.54 -24.35
CA PHE A 29 -11.38 4.52 -24.31
C PHE A 29 -11.57 3.67 -23.04
N THR A 30 -11.59 2.36 -23.22
CA THR A 30 -11.76 1.37 -22.17
C THR A 30 -10.50 0.50 -22.09
N PRO A 31 -10.31 -0.31 -21.04
CA PRO A 31 -9.20 -1.27 -20.97
C PRO A 31 -9.13 -2.23 -22.16
N SER A 32 -10.29 -2.50 -22.82
CA SER A 32 -10.37 -3.40 -23.97
C SER A 32 -10.15 -2.74 -25.33
N ASN A 33 -10.26 -1.41 -25.44
CA ASN A 33 -10.18 -0.69 -26.72
C ASN A 33 -9.18 0.48 -26.76
N TRP A 34 -8.42 0.73 -25.69
CA TRP A 34 -7.53 1.88 -25.56
C TRP A 34 -6.50 2.01 -26.68
N ASN A 35 -6.12 0.90 -27.30
CA ASN A 35 -5.17 0.82 -28.42
C ASN A 35 -5.83 0.81 -29.80
N ASN A 36 -7.15 0.93 -29.86
CA ASN A 36 -7.89 0.98 -31.13
C ASN A 36 -8.11 2.42 -31.56
N ASN A 37 -7.87 2.71 -32.83
CA ASN A 37 -8.16 4.03 -33.39
C ASN A 37 -9.66 4.30 -33.32
N GLN A 38 -10.02 5.48 -32.81
CA GLN A 38 -11.38 6.01 -32.85
C GLN A 38 -11.39 7.25 -33.77
N ALA A 39 -12.39 7.32 -34.63
CA ALA A 39 -12.49 8.38 -35.63
C ALA A 39 -13.52 9.45 -35.23
N VAL A 40 -13.19 10.70 -35.50
CA VAL A 40 -14.11 11.83 -35.41
C VAL A 40 -14.30 12.38 -36.83
N THR A 41 -15.54 12.59 -37.21
CA THR A 41 -15.87 13.26 -38.46
C THR A 41 -16.07 14.73 -38.18
N VAL A 42 -15.34 15.57 -38.92
CA VAL A 42 -15.55 17.00 -38.93
C VAL A 42 -16.33 17.32 -40.20
N THR A 43 -17.49 17.99 -40.05
CA THR A 43 -18.37 18.37 -41.18
C THR A 43 -18.46 19.87 -41.24
N GLY A 44 -18.07 20.43 -42.37
CA GLY A 44 -18.29 21.86 -42.66
C GLY A 44 -19.77 22.18 -42.70
N VAL A 45 -20.16 23.29 -42.12
CA VAL A 45 -21.51 23.83 -42.16
C VAL A 45 -21.55 24.89 -43.22
N ASN A 46 -22.44 24.75 -44.19
CA ASN A 46 -22.65 25.82 -45.21
C ASN A 46 -23.78 26.69 -44.68
N ASP A 47 -23.43 27.85 -44.16
CA ASP A 47 -24.43 28.87 -43.87
C ASP A 47 -24.67 29.77 -45.08
N SER A 48 -25.72 30.59 -45.05
CA SER A 48 -26.09 31.47 -46.15
C SER A 48 -25.33 32.81 -46.14
N ASN A 49 -24.32 32.97 -45.28
CA ASN A 49 -23.54 34.19 -45.16
C ASN A 49 -22.33 34.13 -46.11
N GLN A 50 -22.06 35.19 -46.83
CA GLN A 50 -20.82 35.37 -47.61
C GLN A 50 -19.80 36.08 -46.73
N ASP A 51 -19.32 35.46 -45.70
CA ASP A 51 -18.40 36.04 -44.72
C ASP A 51 -16.91 35.65 -44.95
N GLY A 52 -16.65 34.99 -46.06
CA GLY A 52 -15.30 34.58 -46.48
C GLY A 52 -14.82 33.32 -45.74
N HIS A 53 -13.52 33.12 -45.73
CA HIS A 53 -12.91 31.98 -45.02
C HIS A 53 -12.89 32.27 -43.52
N GLN A 54 -13.55 31.41 -42.74
CA GLN A 54 -13.55 31.47 -41.28
C GLN A 54 -12.70 30.33 -40.68
N ASP A 55 -11.86 30.67 -39.72
CA ASP A 55 -11.03 29.70 -39.02
C ASP A 55 -11.82 29.08 -37.88
N TYR A 56 -11.61 27.80 -37.66
CA TYR A 56 -12.12 27.08 -36.46
C TYR A 56 -11.09 26.08 -35.96
N ASP A 57 -11.07 25.89 -34.67
CA ASP A 57 -10.24 24.88 -34.00
C ASP A 57 -11.07 23.68 -33.56
N ILE A 58 -10.52 22.49 -33.72
CA ILE A 58 -11.04 21.27 -33.13
C ILE A 58 -10.24 20.96 -31.85
N SER A 59 -10.91 21.07 -30.74
CA SER A 59 -10.31 20.81 -29.42
C SER A 59 -10.64 19.44 -28.92
N LEU A 60 -9.64 18.76 -28.34
CA LEU A 60 -9.79 17.50 -27.60
C LEU A 60 -9.45 17.80 -26.15
N SER A 61 -10.35 17.43 -25.24
CA SER A 61 -10.12 17.52 -23.81
C SER A 61 -10.53 16.22 -23.13
N ALA A 62 -9.60 15.60 -22.41
CA ALA A 62 -9.93 14.46 -21.56
C ALA A 62 -10.73 14.97 -20.35
N ALA A 63 -11.93 14.41 -20.13
CA ALA A 63 -12.69 14.68 -18.93
C ALA A 63 -12.05 13.91 -17.77
N GLY A 64 -11.34 14.65 -16.94
CA GLY A 64 -10.88 14.32 -15.60
C GLY A 64 -10.66 12.86 -15.25
N HIS A 65 -9.61 12.26 -15.73
CA HIS A 65 -8.85 11.35 -14.91
C HIS A 65 -7.41 11.87 -14.98
N GLU A 66 -7.03 12.58 -13.95
CA GLU A 66 -5.61 12.76 -13.70
C GLU A 66 -5.05 11.34 -13.64
N MET A 67 -4.11 11.03 -14.52
CA MET A 67 -3.24 9.86 -14.35
C MET A 67 -2.43 10.21 -13.10
N ASP A 68 -3.03 9.93 -11.92
CA ASP A 68 -2.29 10.01 -10.68
C ASP A 68 -1.35 8.79 -10.65
N ASP A 69 -0.27 8.92 -11.45
CA ASP A 69 0.86 7.99 -11.44
C ASP A 69 1.76 8.31 -10.22
N ASP A 70 1.24 9.14 -9.30
CA ASP A 70 1.90 9.43 -8.03
C ASP A 70 1.63 8.24 -7.08
N PRO A 71 2.65 7.53 -6.63
CA PRO A 71 2.47 6.37 -5.77
C PRO A 71 1.76 6.79 -4.47
N GLU A 72 0.50 6.39 -4.34
CA GLU A 72 -0.28 6.69 -3.15
C GLU A 72 0.32 5.98 -1.93
N VAL A 73 0.75 6.76 -0.94
CA VAL A 73 1.18 6.23 0.35
C VAL A 73 -0.02 6.16 1.29
N THR A 74 -0.56 4.95 1.48
CA THR A 74 -1.68 4.72 2.39
C THR A 74 -1.22 4.09 3.70
N THR A 75 -1.92 4.41 4.79
CA THR A 75 -1.68 3.80 6.10
C THR A 75 -2.39 2.45 6.19
N ILE A 76 -1.65 1.35 6.19
CA ILE A 76 -2.20 0.01 6.37
C ILE A 76 -2.62 -0.27 7.82
N ALA A 77 -1.86 0.26 8.79
CA ALA A 77 -2.15 0.11 10.22
C ALA A 77 -1.44 1.17 11.06
N GLY A 78 -2.07 1.58 12.15
CA GLY A 78 -1.53 2.52 13.13
C GLY A 78 -2.36 3.80 13.27
N THR A 79 -2.59 4.21 14.52
CA THR A 79 -3.33 5.45 14.83
C THR A 79 -2.52 6.73 14.62
N GLY A 80 -1.20 6.63 14.36
CA GLY A 80 -0.25 7.75 14.44
C GLY A 80 0.15 8.15 15.86
N SER A 81 -0.48 7.56 16.89
CA SER A 81 -0.16 7.79 18.29
C SER A 81 0.53 6.58 18.91
N SER A 82 1.43 6.83 19.88
CA SER A 82 2.13 5.76 20.60
C SER A 82 1.16 4.93 21.44
N GLY A 83 1.21 3.61 21.30
CA GLY A 83 0.35 2.69 22.02
C GLY A 83 0.68 1.22 21.74
N SER A 84 -0.16 0.30 22.22
CA SER A 84 0.04 -1.15 22.02
C SER A 84 -1.28 -1.88 21.77
N THR A 85 -2.30 -1.18 21.29
CA THR A 85 -3.65 -1.69 21.05
C THR A 85 -3.68 -2.57 19.81
N ASN A 86 -4.33 -3.73 19.89
CA ASN A 86 -4.73 -4.52 18.75
C ASN A 86 -5.96 -3.87 18.09
N GLY A 87 -6.19 -4.11 16.80
CA GLY A 87 -7.34 -3.55 16.09
C GLY A 87 -7.19 -3.68 14.58
N THR A 88 -8.05 -3.06 13.82
CA THR A 88 -8.00 -3.08 12.36
C THR A 88 -7.59 -1.71 11.84
N GLY A 89 -6.63 -1.68 10.94
CA GLY A 89 -6.16 -0.45 10.29
C GLY A 89 -5.72 0.60 11.31
N THR A 90 -6.28 1.79 11.20
CA THR A 90 -5.96 2.93 12.09
C THR A 90 -6.48 2.79 13.53
N SER A 91 -7.21 1.73 13.88
CA SER A 91 -7.59 1.45 15.27
C SER A 91 -6.48 0.76 16.08
N ALA A 92 -5.44 0.23 15.42
CA ALA A 92 -4.28 -0.34 16.09
C ALA A 92 -3.27 0.74 16.46
N SER A 93 -2.40 0.46 17.44
CA SER A 93 -1.29 1.35 17.78
C SER A 93 0.00 0.59 18.03
N PHE A 94 1.12 1.27 17.78
CA PHE A 94 2.47 0.75 17.94
C PHE A 94 3.31 1.74 18.77
N LYS A 95 4.48 1.30 19.23
CA LYS A 95 5.43 2.18 19.93
C LYS A 95 6.84 1.95 19.42
N SER A 96 7.32 2.88 18.61
CA SER A 96 8.62 2.81 17.94
C SER A 96 8.82 1.45 17.23
N PRO A 97 7.98 1.11 16.23
CA PRO A 97 8.24 -0.05 15.39
C PRO A 97 9.53 0.19 14.60
N GLU A 98 10.45 -0.79 14.58
CA GLU A 98 11.77 -0.59 13.95
C GLU A 98 11.94 -1.39 12.66
N GLU A 99 11.53 -2.65 12.62
CA GLU A 99 11.69 -3.47 11.42
C GLU A 99 10.43 -4.29 11.13
N ILE A 100 10.24 -4.61 9.85
CA ILE A 100 9.09 -5.34 9.32
C ILE A 100 9.55 -6.38 8.30
N THR A 101 8.92 -7.56 8.31
CA THR A 101 9.11 -8.61 7.31
C THR A 101 7.76 -9.15 6.86
N SER A 102 7.71 -9.87 5.73
CA SER A 102 6.47 -10.41 5.16
C SER A 102 6.61 -11.88 4.75
N ASP A 103 5.54 -12.65 4.93
CA ASP A 103 5.37 -13.98 4.33
C ASP A 103 4.48 -13.95 3.07
N GLY A 104 4.14 -12.73 2.57
CA GLY A 104 3.24 -12.52 1.42
C GLY A 104 1.76 -12.43 1.79
N THR A 105 1.36 -12.88 2.97
CA THR A 105 -0.03 -12.82 3.49
C THR A 105 -0.13 -11.89 4.69
N ASN A 106 0.91 -11.91 5.51
CA ASN A 106 1.00 -11.13 6.73
C ASN A 106 2.30 -10.32 6.76
N LEU A 107 2.27 -9.20 7.48
CA LEU A 107 3.45 -8.47 7.91
C LEU A 107 3.73 -8.79 9.38
N TYR A 108 5.00 -8.88 9.74
CA TYR A 108 5.46 -9.08 11.10
C TYR A 108 6.36 -7.93 11.51
N VAL A 109 6.01 -7.26 12.60
CA VAL A 109 6.62 -6.00 13.02
C VAL A 109 7.28 -6.18 14.39
N ALA A 110 8.52 -5.76 14.50
CA ALA A 110 9.19 -5.57 15.78
C ALA A 110 8.69 -4.27 16.43
N ASP A 111 7.71 -4.38 17.33
CA ASP A 111 7.11 -3.28 18.09
C ASP A 111 7.97 -3.00 19.33
N THR A 112 9.14 -2.41 19.06
CA THR A 112 10.33 -2.40 19.91
C THR A 112 10.07 -1.91 21.32
N ASN A 113 9.46 -0.73 21.47
CA ASN A 113 9.22 -0.13 22.79
C ASN A 113 8.01 -0.74 23.53
N ASN A 114 7.24 -1.60 22.86
CA ASN A 114 6.21 -2.44 23.48
C ASN A 114 6.73 -3.83 23.84
N ASN A 115 7.96 -4.20 23.46
CA ASN A 115 8.55 -5.54 23.68
C ASN A 115 7.69 -6.65 23.07
N LYS A 116 7.12 -6.39 21.88
CA LYS A 116 6.18 -7.29 21.20
C LYS A 116 6.60 -7.53 19.75
N ILE A 117 6.17 -8.67 19.23
CA ILE A 117 6.11 -8.93 17.81
C ILE A 117 4.64 -8.91 17.40
N ARG A 118 4.33 -8.01 16.45
CA ARG A 118 2.96 -7.80 15.96
C ARG A 118 2.80 -8.47 14.61
N LYS A 119 1.62 -9.01 14.35
CA LYS A 119 1.22 -9.53 13.05
C LYS A 119 0.13 -8.64 12.48
N ILE A 120 0.21 -8.33 11.18
CA ILE A 120 -0.78 -7.57 10.42
C ILE A 120 -1.22 -8.42 9.25
N VAL A 121 -2.49 -8.73 9.13
CA VAL A 121 -3.05 -9.40 7.94
C VAL A 121 -3.15 -8.38 6.82
N ILE A 122 -2.42 -8.57 5.72
CA ILE A 122 -2.30 -7.57 4.64
C ILE A 122 -3.66 -7.23 4.04
N SER A 123 -4.49 -8.24 3.76
CA SER A 123 -5.78 -8.07 3.08
C SER A 123 -6.85 -7.35 3.90
N SER A 124 -6.74 -7.38 5.25
CA SER A 124 -7.79 -6.82 6.13
C SER A 124 -7.29 -5.72 7.06
N GLY A 125 -5.98 -5.51 7.18
CA GLY A 125 -5.38 -4.58 8.12
C GLY A 125 -5.54 -4.99 9.60
N VAL A 126 -5.97 -6.23 9.90
CA VAL A 126 -6.11 -6.72 11.28
C VAL A 126 -4.73 -6.86 11.92
N VAL A 127 -4.55 -6.19 13.06
CA VAL A 127 -3.32 -6.19 13.86
C VAL A 127 -3.54 -6.95 15.16
N GLU A 128 -2.67 -7.93 15.42
CA GLU A 128 -2.66 -8.69 16.65
C GLU A 128 -1.24 -8.82 17.23
N THR A 129 -1.14 -9.16 18.51
CA THR A 129 0.14 -9.50 19.12
C THR A 129 0.42 -10.99 18.89
N LEU A 130 1.44 -11.31 18.07
CA LEU A 130 1.86 -12.69 17.84
C LEU A 130 2.63 -13.23 19.03
N ALA A 131 3.55 -12.44 19.59
CA ALA A 131 4.36 -12.86 20.75
C ALA A 131 4.85 -11.63 21.54
N GLY A 132 5.13 -11.85 22.82
CA GLY A 132 5.66 -10.83 23.71
C GLY A 132 4.58 -10.07 24.49
N SER A 133 4.95 -9.58 25.66
CA SER A 133 4.09 -8.79 26.54
C SER A 133 4.89 -7.75 27.31
N THR A 134 5.41 -8.10 28.46
CA THR A 134 6.28 -7.28 29.29
C THR A 134 7.75 -7.47 28.90
N GLN A 135 8.59 -6.56 29.37
CA GLN A 135 10.04 -6.68 29.18
C GLN A 135 10.58 -7.92 29.90
N GLY A 136 11.36 -8.75 29.20
CA GLY A 136 11.94 -9.97 29.76
C GLY A 136 12.66 -10.79 28.70
N ALA A 137 13.03 -12.04 29.06
CA ALA A 137 13.78 -12.97 28.20
C ALA A 137 13.19 -14.39 28.20
N THR A 138 11.91 -14.52 28.54
CA THR A 138 11.23 -15.80 28.72
C THR A 138 10.91 -16.45 27.38
N ASP A 139 11.30 -17.73 27.23
CA ASP A 139 10.82 -18.61 26.17
C ASP A 139 9.44 -19.17 26.56
N ALA A 140 8.43 -18.93 25.73
CA ALA A 140 7.05 -19.38 25.94
C ALA A 140 6.25 -19.22 24.64
N THR A 141 4.93 -19.42 24.70
CA THR A 141 4.04 -19.26 23.54
C THR A 141 3.27 -17.94 23.61
N GLY A 142 3.24 -17.23 22.49
CA GLY A 142 2.43 -16.02 22.33
C GLY A 142 2.80 -14.94 23.36
N THR A 143 1.80 -14.38 24.01
CA THR A 143 1.96 -13.31 25.00
C THR A 143 2.58 -13.77 26.33
N ALA A 144 2.75 -15.06 26.58
CA ALA A 144 3.51 -15.56 27.73
C ALA A 144 5.02 -15.44 27.53
N ALA A 145 5.50 -15.31 26.29
CA ALA A 145 6.89 -14.98 26.00
C ALA A 145 7.20 -13.52 26.31
N SER A 146 8.47 -13.20 26.48
CA SER A 146 8.92 -11.84 26.70
C SER A 146 10.19 -11.51 25.90
N PHE A 147 10.31 -10.26 25.51
CA PHE A 147 11.44 -9.68 24.79
C PHE A 147 11.93 -8.43 25.51
N LYS A 148 13.10 -7.93 25.12
CA LYS A 148 13.62 -6.67 25.60
C LYS A 148 14.15 -5.84 24.44
N LYS A 149 13.30 -4.93 23.95
CA LYS A 149 13.56 -4.09 22.76
C LYS A 149 13.98 -4.96 21.56
N PRO A 150 13.09 -5.81 21.03
CA PRO A 150 13.34 -6.52 19.78
C PRO A 150 13.42 -5.49 18.65
N THR A 151 14.41 -5.64 17.75
CA THR A 151 14.66 -4.68 16.65
C THR A 151 14.55 -5.34 15.29
N GLY A 152 15.52 -6.19 14.93
CA GLY A 152 15.58 -6.89 13.65
C GLY A 152 14.64 -8.08 13.58
N ILE A 153 13.95 -8.26 12.45
CA ILE A 153 13.06 -9.40 12.22
C ILE A 153 13.15 -9.87 10.77
N THR A 154 13.23 -11.20 10.56
CA THR A 154 13.16 -11.81 9.24
C THR A 154 12.37 -13.12 9.30
N THR A 155 11.96 -13.65 8.13
CA THR A 155 11.18 -14.88 8.04
C THR A 155 11.72 -15.84 6.99
N ASP A 156 11.54 -17.14 7.23
CA ASP A 156 11.70 -18.22 6.25
C ASP A 156 10.34 -18.75 5.71
N GLY A 157 9.24 -18.04 6.03
CA GLY A 157 7.87 -18.43 5.69
C GLY A 157 7.20 -19.33 6.73
N THR A 158 7.96 -19.97 7.62
CA THR A 158 7.46 -20.86 8.68
C THR A 158 7.77 -20.31 10.07
N ASN A 159 8.94 -19.69 10.19
CA ASN A 159 9.44 -19.11 11.43
C ASN A 159 9.82 -17.63 11.22
N LEU A 160 9.79 -16.89 12.33
CA LEU A 160 10.44 -15.58 12.42
C LEU A 160 11.73 -15.72 13.23
N TYR A 161 12.74 -14.97 12.84
CA TYR A 161 14.00 -14.83 13.56
C TYR A 161 14.13 -13.38 14.01
N VAL A 162 14.24 -13.16 15.31
CA VAL A 162 14.15 -11.85 15.96
C VAL A 162 15.44 -11.54 16.70
N ALA A 163 16.03 -10.39 16.42
CA ALA A 163 17.10 -9.84 17.23
C ALA A 163 16.51 -9.22 18.51
N ASP A 164 16.55 -9.96 19.60
CA ASP A 164 16.14 -9.52 20.95
C ASP A 164 17.25 -8.71 21.58
N ARG A 165 17.42 -7.50 21.07
CA ARG A 165 18.61 -6.64 21.18
C ARG A 165 19.12 -6.51 22.61
N ASN A 166 18.28 -6.07 23.53
CA ASN A 166 18.71 -5.79 24.90
C ASN A 166 18.76 -7.05 25.80
N ASN A 167 18.39 -8.23 25.24
CA ASN A 167 18.67 -9.52 25.85
C ASN A 167 19.91 -10.20 25.25
N HIS A 168 20.52 -9.60 24.20
CA HIS A 168 21.69 -10.17 23.49
C HIS A 168 21.41 -11.57 22.94
N LYS A 169 20.18 -11.80 22.44
CA LYS A 169 19.70 -13.09 21.96
C LYS A 169 19.15 -13.00 20.53
N ILE A 170 19.26 -14.11 19.83
CA ILE A 170 18.43 -14.36 18.64
C ILE A 170 17.31 -15.30 19.05
N ARG A 171 16.08 -14.90 18.82
CA ARG A 171 14.89 -15.67 19.17
C ARG A 171 14.24 -16.20 17.90
N LYS A 172 13.75 -17.43 17.96
CA LYS A 172 12.92 -18.04 16.92
C LYS A 172 11.48 -18.09 17.37
N ILE A 173 10.55 -17.73 16.49
CA ILE A 173 9.11 -17.82 16.70
C ILE A 173 8.52 -18.70 15.61
N VAL A 174 7.83 -19.76 15.97
CA VAL A 174 7.05 -20.57 15.02
C VAL A 174 5.77 -19.81 14.71
N ILE A 175 5.57 -19.39 13.46
CA ILE A 175 4.46 -18.51 13.07
C ILE A 175 3.09 -19.11 13.40
N SER A 176 2.90 -20.41 13.12
CA SER A 176 1.61 -21.09 13.29
C SER A 176 1.18 -21.27 14.74
N THR A 177 2.12 -21.28 15.69
CA THR A 177 1.82 -21.54 17.11
C THR A 177 2.14 -20.35 18.01
N GLY A 178 2.96 -19.40 17.56
CA GLY A 178 3.51 -18.34 18.40
C GLY A 178 4.56 -18.82 19.40
N ALA A 179 5.06 -20.06 19.29
CA ALA A 179 6.07 -20.60 20.20
C ALA A 179 7.41 -19.89 20.00
N VAL A 180 7.93 -19.31 21.07
CA VAL A 180 9.18 -18.55 21.11
C VAL A 180 10.25 -19.37 21.82
N THR A 181 11.42 -19.52 21.18
CA THR A 181 12.59 -20.18 21.73
C THR A 181 13.85 -19.34 21.49
N THR A 182 14.81 -19.43 22.39
CA THR A 182 16.13 -18.85 22.21
C THR A 182 16.94 -19.73 21.23
N LEU A 183 17.33 -19.16 20.09
CA LEU A 183 18.15 -19.84 19.08
C LEU A 183 19.64 -19.68 19.38
N ALA A 184 20.07 -18.48 19.79
CA ALA A 184 21.45 -18.16 20.11
C ALA A 184 21.53 -16.99 21.11
N GLY A 185 22.64 -16.86 21.79
CA GLY A 185 22.91 -15.84 22.79
C GLY A 185 22.64 -16.31 24.22
N TYR A 186 23.46 -15.87 25.16
CA TYR A 186 23.34 -16.18 26.57
C TYR A 186 22.90 -14.94 27.36
N ALA A 187 21.95 -15.14 28.30
CA ALA A 187 21.51 -14.06 29.17
C ALA A 187 22.56 -13.83 30.27
N GLY A 188 23.44 -12.86 30.13
CA GLY A 188 24.26 -12.49 31.27
C GLY A 188 25.61 -11.84 31.09
N SER A 189 26.17 -11.75 29.88
CA SER A 189 27.46 -11.06 29.69
C SER A 189 27.62 -10.60 28.25
N TYR A 190 28.22 -9.42 28.07
CA TYR A 190 28.83 -9.03 26.81
C TYR A 190 29.98 -10.01 26.55
N GLY A 191 29.79 -10.99 25.70
CA GLY A 191 30.80 -11.97 25.34
C GLY A 191 30.82 -12.19 23.84
N SER A 192 31.93 -11.86 23.19
CA SER A 192 32.31 -12.45 21.91
C SER A 192 33.07 -13.74 22.22
N THR A 193 32.50 -14.89 21.93
CA THR A 193 33.22 -16.15 21.75
C THR A 193 32.98 -16.64 20.35
#